data_41d69b2ca23f6943799cff8237762ef3
#
_entry.id   41d69b2ca23f6943799cff8237762ef3
#
_cell.length_a   1.000
_cell.length_b   1.000
_cell.length_c   1.000
_cell.angle_alpha   90.00
_cell.angle_beta   90.00
_cell.angle_gamma   90.00
#
_symmetry.space_group_name_H-M   'P 1'
#
loop_
_entity.id
_entity.type
_entity.pdbx_description
1 polymer ?
#
loop_
_entity_poly.entity_id
_entity_poly.type
_entity_poly.pdbx_seq_one_letter_code
_entity_poly.pdbx_strand_id
1 'polypeptide(L)'
;MEDPRNIRALAHPARLAIINALATGQELTATQCAQLTGLSPSATAYHLNLLERYGYAEAAPPRADRRERPWRAAGSPAKVDLDTSTPAGAAAAAAVIGAYIDTTRAVAVESAMSAHAEPASWRNAVLSNADLWLTADEFRAVAQALDAVLEPYRGRQDERPLGSRRVRVMTVVVPYRRDPEAGERGD
;
A
#
# COMPACT_ATOMS: atom_id res chain seq x y z
N MET A 1 -4.03 -19.34 -3.63
CA MET A 1 -4.31 -19.30 -2.17
C MET A 1 -3.04 -18.74 -1.54
N GLU A 2 -3.04 -17.44 -1.23
CA GLU A 2 -1.86 -16.78 -0.67
C GLU A 2 -1.66 -17.19 0.80
N ASP A 3 -0.40 -17.40 1.19
CA ASP A 3 -0.03 -17.84 2.53
C ASP A 3 -0.36 -16.72 3.55
N PRO A 4 -1.13 -16.99 4.63
CA PRO A 4 -1.43 -16.02 5.70
C PRO A 4 -0.18 -15.37 6.31
N ARG A 5 1.00 -15.97 6.12
CA ARG A 5 2.29 -15.42 6.53
C ARG A 5 2.68 -14.18 5.73
N ASN A 6 2.14 -14.00 4.52
CA ASN A 6 2.40 -12.83 3.68
C ASN A 6 1.89 -11.54 4.33
N ILE A 7 0.73 -11.60 5.00
CA ILE A 7 0.12 -10.45 5.68
C ILE A 7 0.94 -10.03 6.90
N ARG A 8 1.44 -11.00 7.68
CA ARG A 8 2.33 -10.71 8.81
C ARG A 8 3.63 -10.04 8.39
N ALA A 9 4.08 -10.28 7.16
CA ALA A 9 5.23 -9.58 6.62
C ALA A 9 4.99 -8.07 6.48
N LEU A 10 3.76 -7.63 6.29
CA LEU A 10 3.40 -6.22 6.17
C LEU A 10 3.09 -5.54 7.52
N ALA A 11 2.81 -6.30 8.57
CA ALA A 11 2.41 -5.76 9.87
C ALA A 11 3.53 -5.08 10.68
N HIS A 12 4.49 -4.44 10.01
CA HIS A 12 5.57 -3.71 10.65
C HIS A 12 5.79 -2.35 9.96
N PRO A 13 5.78 -1.22 10.70
CA PRO A 13 5.88 0.12 10.10
C PRO A 13 7.07 0.30 9.17
N ALA A 14 8.25 -0.21 9.55
CA ALA A 14 9.44 -0.12 8.71
C ALA A 14 9.30 -0.87 7.38
N ARG A 15 8.65 -2.04 7.36
CA ARG A 15 8.42 -2.77 6.10
C ARG A 15 7.48 -2.03 5.17
N LEU A 16 6.42 -1.45 5.72
CA LEU A 16 5.51 -0.60 4.95
C LEU A 16 6.19 0.64 4.41
N ALA A 17 7.04 1.31 5.20
CA ALA A 17 7.82 2.44 4.75
C ALA A 17 8.75 2.06 3.57
N ILE A 18 9.45 0.92 3.68
CA ILE A 18 10.31 0.40 2.61
C ILE A 18 9.49 0.09 1.35
N ILE A 19 8.40 -0.69 1.47
CA ILE A 19 7.54 -1.02 0.33
C ILE A 19 7.00 0.24 -0.34
N ASN A 20 6.50 1.19 0.44
CA ASN A 20 5.99 2.44 -0.11
C ASN A 20 7.06 3.23 -0.86
N ALA A 21 8.28 3.27 -0.36
CA ALA A 21 9.39 3.91 -1.04
C ALA A 21 9.76 3.16 -2.35
N LEU A 22 9.89 1.84 -2.30
CA LEU A 22 10.20 1.03 -3.49
C LEU A 22 9.06 1.08 -4.53
N ALA A 23 7.80 1.11 -4.09
CA ALA A 23 6.64 1.24 -4.97
C ALA A 23 6.62 2.57 -5.76
N THR A 24 7.51 3.53 -5.44
CA THR A 24 7.73 4.72 -6.25
C THR A 24 8.49 4.44 -7.56
N GLY A 25 8.98 3.22 -7.74
CA GLY A 25 9.94 2.89 -8.78
C GLY A 25 11.38 3.33 -8.43
N GLN A 26 11.63 3.72 -7.19
CA GLN A 26 12.99 3.98 -6.71
C GLN A 26 13.69 2.66 -6.40
N GLU A 27 14.98 2.62 -6.71
CA GLU A 27 15.86 1.57 -6.24
C GLU A 27 16.65 2.12 -5.04
N LEU A 28 16.52 1.46 -3.88
CA LEU A 28 17.15 1.88 -2.63
C LEU A 28 18.14 0.83 -2.14
N THR A 29 19.31 1.26 -1.70
CA THR A 29 20.24 0.39 -0.99
C THR A 29 19.74 0.07 0.42
N ALA A 30 20.29 -0.98 1.05
CA ALA A 30 19.97 -1.30 2.43
C ALA A 30 20.29 -0.12 3.39
N THR A 31 21.35 0.61 3.12
CA THR A 31 21.71 1.81 3.86
C THR A 31 20.68 2.93 3.72
N GLN A 32 20.17 3.16 2.53
CA GLN A 32 19.08 4.13 2.29
C GLN A 32 17.78 3.72 2.96
N CYS A 33 17.46 2.42 2.93
CA CYS A 33 16.31 1.88 3.67
C CYS A 33 16.47 2.03 5.19
N ALA A 34 17.69 1.87 5.72
CA ALA A 34 17.99 2.09 7.14
C ALA A 34 17.78 3.56 7.53
N GLN A 35 18.24 4.50 6.72
CA GLN A 35 18.01 5.93 6.92
C GLN A 35 16.52 6.29 6.87
N LEU A 36 15.78 5.72 5.91
CA LEU A 36 14.34 5.92 5.77
C LEU A 36 13.55 5.46 7.00
N THR A 37 13.95 4.33 7.59
CA THR A 37 13.20 3.68 8.67
C THR A 37 13.69 4.04 10.07
N GLY A 38 14.87 4.65 10.18
CA GLY A 38 15.55 4.91 11.45
C GLY A 38 16.08 3.64 12.15
N LEU A 39 16.14 2.51 11.42
CA LEU A 39 16.61 1.24 11.96
C LEU A 39 18.11 1.03 11.75
N SER A 40 18.68 0.11 12.52
CA SER A 40 20.07 -0.33 12.28
C SER A 40 20.17 -1.08 10.93
N PRO A 41 21.37 -1.08 10.28
CA PRO A 41 21.57 -1.82 9.04
C PRO A 41 21.22 -3.30 9.13
N SER A 42 21.50 -3.96 10.25
CA SER A 42 21.18 -5.38 10.47
C SER A 42 19.68 -5.62 10.57
N ALA A 43 18.95 -4.76 11.29
CA ALA A 43 17.48 -4.85 11.36
C ALA A 43 16.85 -4.58 9.98
N THR A 44 17.38 -3.62 9.25
CA THR A 44 16.90 -3.30 7.89
C THR A 44 17.14 -4.45 6.91
N ALA A 45 18.32 -5.07 6.95
CA ALA A 45 18.61 -6.26 6.14
C ALA A 45 17.66 -7.40 6.45
N TYR A 46 17.32 -7.64 7.72
CA TYR A 46 16.30 -8.62 8.10
C TYR A 46 14.93 -8.30 7.48
N HIS A 47 14.50 -7.03 7.53
CA HIS A 47 13.23 -6.62 6.92
C HIS A 47 13.23 -6.75 5.40
N LEU A 48 14.31 -6.39 4.72
CA LEU A 48 14.45 -6.54 3.27
C LEU A 48 14.41 -8.01 2.83
N ASN A 49 15.13 -8.89 3.52
CA ASN A 49 15.10 -10.33 3.24
C ASN A 49 13.70 -10.94 3.46
N LEU A 50 12.97 -10.42 4.46
CA LEU A 50 11.61 -10.85 4.70
C LEU A 50 10.67 -10.39 3.58
N LEU A 51 10.82 -9.15 3.11
CA LEU A 51 10.07 -8.60 1.98
C LEU A 51 10.39 -9.36 0.67
N GLU A 52 11.64 -9.74 0.45
CA GLU A 52 12.06 -10.58 -0.68
C GLU A 52 11.39 -11.97 -0.61
N ARG A 53 11.46 -12.62 0.55
CA ARG A 53 10.83 -13.93 0.75
C ARG A 53 9.35 -13.94 0.42
N TYR A 54 8.66 -12.85 0.69
CA TYR A 54 7.22 -12.71 0.43
C TYR A 54 6.89 -12.02 -0.89
N GLY A 55 7.88 -11.75 -1.75
CA GLY A 55 7.68 -11.20 -3.08
C GLY A 55 7.25 -9.73 -3.12
N TYR A 56 7.52 -8.96 -2.07
CA TYR A 56 7.24 -7.50 -2.03
C TYR A 56 8.42 -6.66 -2.50
N ALA A 57 9.62 -7.17 -2.34
CA ALA A 57 10.84 -6.54 -2.81
C ALA A 57 11.75 -7.58 -3.46
N GLU A 58 12.57 -7.14 -4.38
CA GLU A 58 13.62 -7.96 -4.98
C GLU A 58 14.91 -7.15 -5.08
N ALA A 59 16.03 -7.85 -5.09
CA ALA A 59 17.29 -7.20 -5.33
C ALA A 59 17.41 -6.83 -6.82
N ALA A 60 17.65 -5.56 -7.10
CA ALA A 60 17.87 -5.07 -8.45
C ALA A 60 19.24 -5.53 -8.99
N PRO A 61 19.42 -5.57 -10.31
CA PRO A 61 20.72 -5.86 -10.92
C PRO A 61 21.83 -4.93 -10.38
N PRO A 62 23.04 -5.46 -10.13
CA PRO A 62 24.13 -4.63 -9.66
C PRO A 62 24.46 -3.56 -10.71
N ARG A 63 24.57 -2.31 -10.26
CA ARG A 63 25.12 -1.23 -11.09
C ARG A 63 26.64 -1.30 -11.09
N ALA A 64 27.28 -1.07 -12.25
CA ALA A 64 28.72 -1.22 -12.44
C ALA A 64 29.61 -0.47 -11.46
N ASP A 65 29.08 0.47 -10.70
CA ASP A 65 29.77 1.52 -9.90
C ASP A 65 29.51 1.40 -8.40
N ARG A 66 28.66 0.47 -7.90
CA ARG A 66 28.24 0.45 -6.50
C ARG A 66 28.52 -0.87 -5.80
N ARG A 67 29.16 -0.76 -4.64
CA ARG A 67 29.46 -1.90 -3.75
C ARG A 67 28.21 -2.49 -3.09
N GLU A 68 27.10 -1.75 -3.02
CA GLU A 68 25.84 -2.20 -2.42
C GLU A 68 24.80 -2.52 -3.50
N ARG A 69 24.17 -3.66 -3.37
CA ARG A 69 23.08 -4.10 -4.25
C ARG A 69 21.81 -3.32 -3.91
N PRO A 70 21.19 -2.59 -4.85
CA PRO A 70 19.95 -1.90 -4.59
C PRO A 70 18.77 -2.88 -4.56
N TRP A 71 17.71 -2.46 -3.91
CA TRP A 71 16.43 -3.15 -3.83
C TRP A 71 15.39 -2.37 -4.63
N ARG A 72 14.46 -3.08 -5.24
CA ARG A 72 13.31 -2.51 -5.94
C ARG A 72 12.04 -3.26 -5.55
N ALA A 73 10.89 -2.70 -5.87
CA ALA A 73 9.62 -3.41 -5.71
C ALA A 73 9.61 -4.65 -6.62
N ALA A 74 9.22 -5.78 -6.09
CA ALA A 74 8.99 -7.00 -6.85
C ALA A 74 7.61 -6.93 -7.53
N GLY A 75 7.56 -6.27 -8.69
CA GLY A 75 6.31 -6.03 -9.41
C GLY A 75 5.44 -4.91 -8.79
N SER A 76 4.26 -4.69 -9.33
CA SER A 76 3.28 -3.79 -8.71
C SER A 76 2.79 -4.41 -7.41
N PRO A 77 2.76 -3.69 -6.28
CA PRO A 77 2.10 -4.22 -5.10
C PRO A 77 0.61 -4.42 -5.43
N ALA A 78 0.32 -5.65 -5.79
CA ALA A 78 -1.05 -6.08 -6.05
C ALA A 78 -1.88 -5.92 -4.78
N LYS A 79 -3.18 -5.94 -4.95
CA LYS A 79 -4.18 -6.15 -3.93
C LYS A 79 -3.66 -7.08 -2.82
N VAL A 80 -3.67 -6.61 -1.60
CA VAL A 80 -3.37 -7.44 -0.42
C VAL A 80 -4.69 -7.99 0.08
N ASP A 81 -4.93 -9.28 -0.15
CA ASP A 81 -6.06 -9.97 0.47
C ASP A 81 -5.76 -10.20 1.96
N LEU A 82 -6.50 -9.50 2.80
CA LEU A 82 -6.33 -9.54 4.25
C LEU A 82 -7.20 -10.67 4.82
N ASP A 83 -6.56 -11.80 5.17
CA ASP A 83 -7.26 -12.87 5.88
C ASP A 83 -7.57 -12.45 7.31
N THR A 84 -8.84 -12.20 7.59
CA THR A 84 -9.35 -11.84 8.92
C THR A 84 -10.06 -13.00 9.62
N SER A 85 -9.95 -14.22 9.11
CA SER A 85 -10.64 -15.40 9.64
C SER A 85 -10.15 -15.82 11.04
N THR A 86 -8.94 -15.40 11.43
CA THR A 86 -8.38 -15.65 12.75
C THR A 86 -8.11 -14.37 13.53
N PRO A 87 -8.13 -14.37 14.88
CA PRO A 87 -7.79 -13.20 15.67
C PRO A 87 -6.41 -12.61 15.34
N ALA A 88 -5.42 -13.46 15.06
CA ALA A 88 -4.08 -13.03 14.69
C ALA A 88 -4.04 -12.41 13.28
N GLY A 89 -4.79 -12.97 12.33
CA GLY A 89 -4.96 -12.40 10.98
C GLY A 89 -5.68 -11.06 11.03
N ALA A 90 -6.75 -10.96 11.81
CA ALA A 90 -7.47 -9.70 11.99
C ALA A 90 -6.59 -8.60 12.61
N ALA A 91 -5.77 -8.92 13.61
CA ALA A 91 -4.83 -7.97 14.19
C ALA A 91 -3.76 -7.52 13.19
N ALA A 92 -3.22 -8.44 12.38
CA ALA A 92 -2.27 -8.12 11.31
C ALA A 92 -2.91 -7.24 10.22
N ALA A 93 -4.14 -7.55 9.81
CA ALA A 93 -4.91 -6.75 8.85
C ALA A 93 -5.13 -5.33 9.36
N ALA A 94 -5.55 -5.17 10.61
CA ALA A 94 -5.74 -3.86 11.21
C ALA A 94 -4.45 -3.02 11.24
N ALA A 95 -3.31 -3.64 11.57
CA ALA A 95 -2.00 -2.97 11.55
C ALA A 95 -1.60 -2.53 10.14
N VAL A 96 -1.83 -3.36 9.13
CA VAL A 96 -1.56 -3.04 7.72
C VAL A 96 -2.44 -1.89 7.25
N ILE A 97 -3.75 -1.98 7.47
CA ILE A 97 -4.70 -0.92 7.10
C ILE A 97 -4.30 0.41 7.76
N GLY A 98 -4.04 0.40 9.08
CA GLY A 98 -3.63 1.60 9.81
C GLY A 98 -2.39 2.26 9.22
N ALA A 99 -1.35 1.49 8.94
CA ALA A 99 -0.12 2.02 8.37
C ALA A 99 -0.30 2.55 6.93
N TYR A 100 -1.15 1.93 6.11
CA TYR A 100 -1.50 2.48 4.79
C TYR A 100 -2.29 3.78 4.89
N ILE A 101 -3.24 3.87 5.84
CA ILE A 101 -3.99 5.10 6.12
C ILE A 101 -3.04 6.23 6.53
N ASP A 102 -2.13 5.97 7.46
CA ASP A 102 -1.16 6.97 7.94
C ASP A 102 -0.25 7.47 6.82
N THR A 103 0.27 6.57 6.00
CA THR A 103 1.10 6.93 4.84
C THR A 103 0.31 7.74 3.82
N THR A 104 -0.93 7.35 3.53
CA THR A 104 -1.78 8.05 2.57
C THR A 104 -2.19 9.42 3.11
N ARG A 105 -2.48 9.53 4.40
CA ARG A 105 -2.77 10.80 5.08
C ARG A 105 -1.60 11.78 4.92
N ALA A 106 -0.36 11.33 5.16
CA ALA A 106 0.81 12.19 5.02
C ALA A 106 0.94 12.74 3.59
N VAL A 107 0.82 11.87 2.57
CA VAL A 107 0.87 12.28 1.16
C VAL A 107 -0.28 13.21 0.79
N ALA A 108 -1.50 12.93 1.28
CA ALA A 108 -2.68 13.75 0.97
C ALA A 108 -2.58 15.16 1.57
N VAL A 109 -2.11 15.28 2.81
CA VAL A 109 -1.91 16.57 3.48
C VAL A 109 -0.83 17.38 2.78
N GLU A 110 0.32 16.78 2.48
CA GLU A 110 1.40 17.43 1.74
C GLU A 110 0.93 17.92 0.37
N SER A 111 0.22 17.07 -0.39
CA SER A 111 -0.34 17.41 -1.70
C SER A 111 -1.34 18.57 -1.60
N ALA A 112 -2.23 18.57 -0.60
CA ALA A 112 -3.19 19.64 -0.41
C ALA A 112 -2.50 20.97 -0.07
N MET A 113 -1.49 20.96 0.78
CA MET A 113 -0.75 22.15 1.18
C MET A 113 0.07 22.76 0.02
N SER A 114 0.60 21.92 -0.88
CA SER A 114 1.41 22.36 -2.02
C SER A 114 0.60 22.59 -3.31
N ALA A 115 -0.69 22.26 -3.32
CA ALA A 115 -1.54 22.30 -4.52
C ALA A 115 -1.55 23.67 -5.24
N HIS A 116 -1.42 24.78 -4.51
CA HIS A 116 -1.40 26.13 -5.08
C HIS A 116 -0.21 26.38 -6.02
N ALA A 117 0.90 25.68 -5.82
CA ALA A 117 2.10 25.80 -6.66
C ALA A 117 2.06 24.88 -7.89
N GLU A 118 1.08 23.99 -7.99
CA GLU A 118 0.97 23.02 -9.08
C GLU A 118 0.26 23.61 -10.31
N PRO A 119 0.51 23.09 -11.52
CA PRO A 119 -0.27 23.42 -12.71
C PRO A 119 -1.74 23.10 -12.50
N ALA A 120 -2.63 23.89 -13.11
CA ALA A 120 -4.10 23.77 -12.92
C ALA A 120 -4.63 22.35 -13.17
N SER A 121 -4.05 21.62 -14.13
CA SER A 121 -4.41 20.22 -14.45
C SER A 121 -4.09 19.22 -13.34
N TRP A 122 -3.28 19.58 -12.33
CA TRP A 122 -2.82 18.71 -11.26
C TRP A 122 -3.18 19.21 -9.84
N ARG A 123 -3.99 20.28 -9.74
CA ARG A 123 -4.38 20.88 -8.46
C ARG A 123 -5.47 20.11 -7.72
N ASN A 124 -6.17 19.22 -8.40
CA ASN A 124 -7.33 18.54 -7.82
C ASN A 124 -6.92 17.33 -6.99
N ALA A 125 -7.37 17.31 -5.73
CA ALA A 125 -7.43 16.10 -4.93
C ALA A 125 -8.89 15.64 -4.86
N VAL A 126 -9.14 14.34 -4.97
CA VAL A 126 -10.47 13.76 -4.82
C VAL A 126 -10.52 13.01 -3.51
N LEU A 127 -11.44 13.40 -2.64
CA LEU A 127 -11.80 12.65 -1.45
C LEU A 127 -13.23 12.15 -1.62
N SER A 128 -13.40 10.84 -1.64
CA SER A 128 -14.72 10.21 -1.73
C SER A 128 -14.93 9.30 -0.52
N ASN A 129 -16.10 9.41 0.07
CA ASN A 129 -16.57 8.60 1.19
C ASN A 129 -18.05 8.30 0.98
N ALA A 130 -18.46 7.07 1.25
CA ALA A 130 -19.86 6.66 1.20
C ALA A 130 -20.11 5.53 2.20
N ASP A 131 -21.20 5.63 2.92
CA ASP A 131 -21.77 4.53 3.71
C ASP A 131 -22.90 3.89 2.91
N LEU A 132 -22.74 2.60 2.61
CA LEU A 132 -23.62 1.87 1.70
C LEU A 132 -24.19 0.64 2.41
N TRP A 133 -25.44 0.34 2.16
CA TRP A 133 -26.11 -0.89 2.57
C TRP A 133 -25.95 -1.93 1.45
N LEU A 134 -25.11 -2.94 1.67
CA LEU A 134 -24.76 -3.94 0.67
C LEU A 134 -24.98 -5.34 1.22
N THR A 135 -25.51 -6.21 0.38
CA THR A 135 -25.42 -7.65 0.61
C THR A 135 -23.96 -8.12 0.49
N ALA A 136 -23.66 -9.33 0.96
CA ALA A 136 -22.32 -9.90 0.85
C ALA A 136 -21.85 -10.05 -0.61
N ASP A 137 -22.77 -10.27 -1.54
CA ASP A 137 -22.46 -10.37 -2.98
C ASP A 137 -22.16 -8.99 -3.57
N GLU A 138 -22.96 -7.99 -3.24
CA GLU A 138 -22.73 -6.60 -3.66
C GLU A 138 -21.45 -6.04 -3.08
N PHE A 139 -21.14 -6.32 -1.81
CA PHE A 139 -19.86 -5.95 -1.19
C PHE A 139 -18.66 -6.50 -2.00
N ARG A 140 -18.70 -7.77 -2.39
CA ARG A 140 -17.65 -8.38 -3.22
C ARG A 140 -17.60 -7.76 -4.62
N ALA A 141 -18.74 -7.50 -5.23
CA ALA A 141 -18.84 -6.88 -6.56
C ALA A 141 -18.27 -5.46 -6.56
N VAL A 142 -18.59 -4.63 -5.55
CA VAL A 142 -18.05 -3.28 -5.40
C VAL A 142 -16.52 -3.31 -5.22
N ALA A 143 -16.00 -4.17 -4.35
CA ALA A 143 -14.57 -4.29 -4.14
C ALA A 143 -13.83 -4.71 -5.43
N GLN A 144 -14.39 -5.65 -6.20
CA GLN A 144 -13.83 -6.08 -7.48
C GLN A 144 -13.91 -4.97 -8.55
N ALA A 145 -15.00 -4.23 -8.62
CA ALA A 145 -15.16 -3.14 -9.58
C ALA A 145 -14.14 -2.01 -9.35
N LEU A 146 -13.93 -1.63 -8.09
CA LEU A 146 -12.92 -0.63 -7.72
C LEU A 146 -11.50 -1.09 -8.07
N ASP A 147 -11.19 -2.36 -7.87
CA ASP A 147 -9.91 -2.95 -8.25
C ASP A 147 -9.73 -2.97 -9.78
N ALA A 148 -10.75 -3.37 -10.51
CA ALA A 148 -10.75 -3.41 -11.98
C ALA A 148 -10.52 -2.03 -12.63
N VAL A 149 -11.03 -0.96 -12.03
CA VAL A 149 -10.78 0.42 -12.49
C VAL A 149 -9.31 0.80 -12.40
N LEU A 150 -8.59 0.29 -11.40
CA LEU A 150 -7.18 0.63 -11.17
C LEU A 150 -6.22 -0.27 -11.96
N GLU A 151 -6.64 -1.47 -12.32
CA GLU A 151 -5.78 -2.48 -12.96
C GLU A 151 -5.06 -1.99 -14.23
N PRO A 152 -5.70 -1.25 -15.18
CA PRO A 152 -5.02 -0.76 -16.39
C PRO A 152 -3.88 0.24 -16.11
N TYR A 153 -3.80 0.79 -14.91
CA TYR A 153 -2.81 1.80 -14.51
C TYR A 153 -1.69 1.22 -13.65
N ARG A 154 -1.83 -0.03 -13.19
CA ARG A 154 -0.80 -0.73 -12.44
C ARG A 154 0.36 -1.14 -13.34
N GLY A 155 1.53 -1.31 -12.76
CA GLY A 155 2.70 -1.80 -13.49
C GLY A 155 3.33 -0.83 -14.50
N ARG A 156 2.85 0.41 -14.61
CA ARG A 156 3.38 1.42 -15.55
C ARG A 156 4.69 2.07 -15.11
N GLN A 157 5.37 1.54 -14.10
CA GLN A 157 6.59 2.16 -13.55
C GLN A 157 7.73 2.22 -14.57
N ASP A 158 7.83 1.23 -15.44
CA ASP A 158 8.89 1.13 -16.46
C ASP A 158 8.48 1.78 -17.79
N GLU A 159 7.17 1.90 -18.03
CA GLU A 159 6.60 2.49 -19.27
C GLU A 159 5.70 3.69 -18.92
N ARG A 160 6.29 4.72 -18.34
CA ARG A 160 5.54 5.92 -17.94
C ARG A 160 5.13 6.75 -19.14
N PRO A 161 3.84 7.05 -19.34
CA PRO A 161 3.40 7.96 -20.38
C PRO A 161 4.04 9.35 -20.21
N LEU A 162 4.38 10.00 -21.33
CA LEU A 162 4.93 11.35 -21.29
C LEU A 162 3.97 12.31 -20.57
N GLY A 163 4.48 13.10 -19.63
CA GLY A 163 3.68 14.03 -18.83
C GLY A 163 2.90 13.36 -17.68
N SER A 164 3.05 12.05 -17.51
CA SER A 164 2.41 11.38 -16.35
C SER A 164 3.07 11.77 -15.04
N ARG A 165 2.27 11.74 -13.96
CA ARG A 165 2.72 11.91 -12.57
C ARG A 165 2.31 10.72 -11.74
N ARG A 166 3.04 10.50 -10.69
CA ARG A 166 2.66 9.51 -9.70
C ARG A 166 1.48 10.02 -8.87
N VAL A 167 0.43 9.21 -8.79
CA VAL A 167 -0.77 9.49 -7.99
C VAL A 167 -0.93 8.41 -6.93
N ARG A 168 -1.22 8.78 -5.70
CA ARG A 168 -1.60 7.87 -4.64
C ARG A 168 -3.11 7.67 -4.68
N VAL A 169 -3.52 6.42 -4.88
CA VAL A 169 -4.91 5.98 -4.71
C VAL A 169 -4.94 4.94 -3.60
N MET A 170 -5.85 5.08 -2.66
CA MET A 170 -6.12 4.09 -1.63
C MET A 170 -7.61 3.79 -1.62
N THR A 171 -7.94 2.52 -1.65
CA THR A 171 -9.31 2.04 -1.54
C THR A 171 -9.40 1.09 -0.35
N VAL A 172 -10.33 1.36 0.54
CA VAL A 172 -10.65 0.50 1.68
C VAL A 172 -12.16 0.26 1.66
N VAL A 173 -12.56 -1.00 1.52
CA VAL A 173 -13.98 -1.40 1.57
C VAL A 173 -14.10 -2.40 2.70
N VAL A 174 -14.77 -2.01 3.78
CA VAL A 174 -14.89 -2.81 5.01
C VAL A 174 -16.33 -2.77 5.52
N PRO A 175 -16.88 -3.88 6.02
CA PRO A 175 -18.18 -3.86 6.66
C PRO A 175 -18.07 -3.25 8.05
N TYR A 176 -19.09 -2.49 8.47
CA TYR A 176 -19.27 -2.12 9.86
C TYR A 176 -19.47 -3.36 10.73
N ARG A 177 -18.84 -3.42 11.84
CA ARG A 177 -18.92 -4.57 12.77
C ARG A 177 -20.25 -4.63 13.51
N ARG A 178 -20.88 -3.47 13.73
CA ARG A 178 -22.22 -3.28 14.29
C ARG A 178 -22.84 -2.12 13.53
N ASP A 179 -23.97 -2.40 12.96
CA ASP A 179 -24.87 -1.37 12.47
C ASP A 179 -25.53 -0.71 13.67
N PRO A 180 -25.30 0.57 13.92
CA PRO A 180 -25.97 1.27 15.02
C PRO A 180 -27.49 1.27 14.88
N GLU A 181 -28.01 1.10 13.67
CA GLU A 181 -29.45 1.09 13.35
C GLU A 181 -30.06 -0.32 13.22
N ALA A 182 -29.27 -1.38 13.17
CA ALA A 182 -29.76 -2.75 13.06
C ALA A 182 -30.43 -3.26 14.35
N GLY A 183 -30.24 -2.57 15.47
CA GLY A 183 -30.83 -2.91 16.77
C GLY A 183 -32.31 -2.49 16.92
N GLU A 184 -32.83 -1.62 16.05
CA GLU A 184 -34.19 -1.06 16.19
C GLU A 184 -35.25 -1.66 15.25
N ARG A 185 -34.89 -2.59 14.36
CA ARG A 185 -35.82 -3.18 13.38
C ARG A 185 -36.10 -4.68 13.57
N GLY A 186 -35.88 -5.19 14.76
CA GLY A 186 -36.15 -6.59 15.09
C GLY A 186 -37.15 -6.69 16.24
N ASP A 187 -38.43 -6.52 15.92
CA ASP A 187 -39.61 -7.23 16.51
C ASP A 187 -40.83 -6.99 15.60
#